data_0cdc201820e436e4ebeb482e86fb0faf
#
_entry.id   0cdc201820e436e4ebeb482e86fb0faf
#
_cell.length_a   1.000
_cell.length_b   1.000
_cell.length_c   1.000
_cell.angle_alpha   90.00
_cell.angle_beta   90.00
_cell.angle_gamma   90.00
#
_symmetry.space_group_name_H-M   'P 1'
#
loop_
_entity.id
_entity.type
_entity.pdbx_description
1 polymer ?
#
loop_
_entity_poly.entity_id
_entity_poly.type
_entity_poly.pdbx_seq_one_letter_code
_entity_poly.pdbx_strand_id
1 'polypeptide(L)'
;MFKKGDKVIVIDIDGLNTQGGWIVELYGEYEIEEYTTYMDHNDGITKSVTFLKGANGAFHGSRFISKAQYRKQKIKKLLTKYDQ
;
A
#
# COMPACT_ATOMS: atom_id res chain seq x y z
N MET A 1 3.27 -7.60 7.74
CA MET A 1 2.16 -6.78 8.24
C MET A 1 2.65 -5.36 8.52
N PHE A 2 1.88 -4.35 8.12
CA PHE A 2 2.29 -2.95 8.28
C PHE A 2 2.00 -2.43 9.69
N LYS A 3 2.73 -1.40 10.08
CA LYS A 3 2.54 -0.73 11.37
C LYS A 3 2.80 0.77 11.20
N LYS A 4 2.38 1.55 12.18
CA LYS A 4 2.61 2.99 12.21
C LYS A 4 4.10 3.31 12.04
N GLY A 5 4.40 4.24 11.14
CA GLY A 5 5.76 4.67 10.84
C GLY A 5 6.42 3.90 9.70
N ASP A 6 5.83 2.80 9.23
CA ASP A 6 6.39 2.05 8.11
C ASP A 6 6.30 2.86 6.82
N LYS A 7 7.33 2.73 5.99
CA LYS A 7 7.35 3.30 4.65
C LYS A 7 6.80 2.27 3.67
N VAL A 8 5.83 2.69 2.85
CA VAL A 8 5.16 1.82 1.88
C VAL A 8 5.13 2.46 0.51
N ILE A 9 5.01 1.62 -0.51
CA ILE A 9 4.86 2.04 -1.91
C ILE A 9 3.47 1.63 -2.38
N VAL A 10 2.77 2.55 -3.01
CA VAL A 10 1.44 2.29 -3.58
C VAL A 10 1.62 1.49 -4.86
N ILE A 11 1.00 0.31 -4.91
CA ILE A 11 1.08 -0.58 -6.08
C ILE A 11 -0.26 -0.78 -6.79
N ASP A 12 -1.35 -0.29 -6.20
CA ASP A 12 -2.69 -0.45 -6.76
C ASP A 12 -3.52 0.78 -6.44
N ILE A 13 -4.01 1.46 -7.48
CA ILE A 13 -4.91 2.62 -7.36
C ILE A 13 -6.27 2.36 -8.02
N ASP A 14 -6.54 1.14 -8.45
CA ASP A 14 -7.79 0.79 -9.10
C ASP A 14 -8.97 1.00 -8.16
N GLY A 15 -10.01 1.63 -8.67
CA GLY A 15 -11.22 1.90 -7.91
C GLY A 15 -11.12 3.04 -6.91
N LEU A 16 -9.97 3.69 -6.81
CA LEU A 16 -9.85 4.87 -5.95
C LEU A 16 -10.54 6.06 -6.61
N ASN A 17 -11.42 6.70 -5.85
CA ASN A 17 -12.12 7.88 -6.32
C ASN A 17 -11.25 9.11 -6.05
N THR A 18 -10.69 9.69 -7.11
CA THR A 18 -9.83 10.86 -7.01
C THR A 18 -10.59 12.16 -6.79
N GLN A 19 -11.93 12.14 -6.88
CA GLN A 19 -12.75 13.34 -6.71
C GLN A 19 -12.94 13.75 -5.25
N GLY A 20 -12.60 12.89 -4.31
CA GLY A 20 -12.77 13.14 -2.88
C GLY A 20 -11.52 13.60 -2.15
N GLY A 21 -10.48 14.00 -2.84
CA GLY A 21 -9.23 14.38 -2.21
C GLY A 21 -8.35 13.19 -1.79
N TRP A 22 -8.65 12.02 -2.28
CA TRP A 22 -7.89 10.79 -2.05
C TRP A 22 -6.73 10.74 -3.04
N ILE A 23 -5.74 11.59 -2.81
CA ILE A 23 -4.65 11.73 -3.75
C ILE A 23 -3.48 10.87 -3.28
N VAL A 24 -3.36 9.69 -3.85
CA VAL A 24 -2.14 8.89 -3.78
C VAL A 24 -1.68 8.59 -5.20
N GLU A 25 -0.37 8.59 -5.40
CA GLU A 25 0.23 8.32 -6.69
C GLU A 25 0.67 6.86 -6.76
N LEU A 26 0.44 6.23 -7.90
CA LEU A 26 0.95 4.89 -8.15
C LEU A 26 2.49 4.92 -8.06
N TYR A 27 3.04 3.97 -7.29
CA TYR A 27 4.46 3.87 -6.95
C TYR A 27 4.98 5.03 -6.09
N GLY A 28 4.09 5.87 -5.55
CA GLY A 28 4.46 6.89 -4.57
C GLY A 28 4.83 6.27 -3.22
N GLU A 29 5.74 6.93 -2.51
CA GLU A 29 6.16 6.52 -1.17
C GLU A 29 5.38 7.29 -0.12
N TYR A 30 4.85 6.56 0.86
CA TYR A 30 4.08 7.16 1.96
C TYR A 30 4.47 6.52 3.27
N GLU A 31 4.27 7.25 4.37
CA GLU A 31 4.45 6.73 5.72
C GLU A 31 3.08 6.40 6.32
N ILE A 32 2.98 5.24 6.96
CA ILE A 32 1.74 4.81 7.59
C ILE A 32 1.51 5.63 8.87
N GLU A 33 0.39 6.35 8.91
CA GLU A 33 -0.06 7.07 10.10
C GLU A 33 -0.74 6.14 11.08
N GLU A 34 -1.58 5.23 10.57
CA GLU A 34 -2.28 4.25 11.39
C GLU A 34 -2.60 3.02 10.54
N TYR A 35 -2.50 1.83 11.15
CA TYR A 35 -2.85 0.56 10.52
C TYR A 35 -3.66 -0.25 11.51
N THR A 36 -4.84 -0.72 11.08
CA THR A 36 -5.71 -1.53 11.91
C THR A 36 -6.36 -2.64 11.08
N THR A 37 -6.75 -3.72 11.75
CA THR A 37 -7.45 -4.82 11.10
C THR A 37 -8.81 -5.02 11.75
N TYR A 38 -9.78 -5.48 10.98
CA TYR A 38 -11.10 -5.80 11.48
C TYR A 38 -11.64 -7.03 10.75
N MET A 39 -12.57 -7.73 11.41
CA MET A 39 -13.27 -8.85 10.78
C MET A 39 -14.58 -8.35 10.19
N ASP A 40 -14.77 -8.61 8.90
CA ASP A 40 -16.04 -8.34 8.23
C ASP A 40 -17.01 -9.48 8.55
N HIS A 41 -18.09 -9.16 9.23
CA HIS A 41 -19.08 -10.15 9.64
C HIS A 41 -19.88 -10.74 8.47
N ASN A 42 -19.87 -10.08 7.33
CA ASN A 42 -20.63 -10.55 6.15
C ASN A 42 -19.93 -11.72 5.46
N ASP A 43 -18.61 -11.74 5.44
CA ASP A 43 -17.83 -12.78 4.73
C ASP A 43 -16.85 -13.53 5.64
N GLY A 44 -16.71 -13.12 6.89
CA GLY A 44 -15.81 -13.75 7.85
C GLY A 44 -14.32 -13.53 7.57
N ILE A 45 -14.00 -12.61 6.66
CA ILE A 45 -12.63 -12.33 6.25
C ILE A 45 -12.06 -11.16 7.06
N THR A 46 -10.82 -11.30 7.52
CA THR A 46 -10.10 -10.21 8.17
C THR A 46 -9.63 -9.22 7.10
N LYS A 47 -10.01 -7.96 7.27
CA LYS A 47 -9.64 -6.87 6.37
C LYS A 47 -8.76 -5.86 7.09
N SER A 48 -7.99 -5.11 6.33
CA SER A 48 -7.10 -4.09 6.87
C SER A 48 -7.54 -2.69 6.42
N VAL A 49 -7.28 -1.71 7.29
CA VAL A 49 -7.50 -0.30 7.02
C VAL A 49 -6.20 0.44 7.30
N THR A 50 -5.73 1.18 6.33
CA THR A 50 -4.46 1.90 6.41
C THR A 50 -4.71 3.39 6.20
N PHE A 51 -4.17 4.21 7.09
CA PHE A 51 -4.17 5.67 6.97
C PHE A 51 -2.74 6.12 6.68
N LEU A 52 -2.57 7.01 5.71
CA LEU A 52 -1.28 7.51 5.29
C LEU A 52 -1.12 8.97 5.69
N LYS A 53 0.08 9.36 6.10
CA LYS A 53 0.40 10.76 6.36
C LYS A 53 0.31 11.57 5.06
N GLY A 54 -0.42 12.67 5.10
CA GLY A 54 -0.58 13.56 3.95
C GLY A 54 -1.60 13.11 2.92
N ALA A 55 -2.23 11.97 3.11
CA ALA A 55 -3.31 11.50 2.24
C ALA A 55 -4.59 11.35 3.04
N ASN A 56 -5.70 11.82 2.50
CA ASN A 56 -7.01 11.70 3.13
C ASN A 56 -7.63 10.36 2.79
N GLY A 57 -8.33 9.76 3.78
CA GLY A 57 -9.09 8.55 3.58
C GLY A 57 -8.41 7.29 4.10
N ALA A 58 -9.13 6.19 4.01
CA ALA A 58 -8.70 4.88 4.46
C ALA A 58 -8.47 3.97 3.25
N PHE A 59 -7.42 3.19 3.29
CA PHE A 59 -7.02 2.32 2.17
C PHE A 59 -6.88 0.88 2.64
N HIS A 60 -7.16 -0.08 1.76
CA HIS A 60 -6.86 -1.49 2.03
C HIS A 60 -5.35 -1.72 1.99
N GLY A 61 -4.86 -2.55 2.91
CA GLY A 61 -3.43 -2.87 2.98
C GLY A 61 -2.89 -3.56 1.73
N SER A 62 -3.76 -4.21 0.95
CA SER A 62 -3.36 -4.85 -0.31
C SER A 62 -2.91 -3.88 -1.41
N ARG A 63 -3.17 -2.58 -1.24
CA ARG A 63 -2.74 -1.55 -2.19
C ARG A 63 -1.29 -1.14 -2.04
N PHE A 64 -0.61 -1.67 -1.04
CA PHE A 64 0.75 -1.27 -0.68
C PHE A 64 1.67 -2.46 -0.51
N ILE A 65 2.96 -2.23 -0.74
CA ILE A 65 4.03 -3.13 -0.29
C ILE A 65 5.04 -2.29 0.48
N SER A 66 5.83 -2.96 1.33
CA SER A 66 6.88 -2.26 2.06
C SER A 66 7.93 -1.71 1.09
N LYS A 67 8.57 -0.61 1.49
CA LYS A 67 9.65 -0.03 0.69
C LYS A 67 10.78 -1.05 0.46
N ALA A 68 11.10 -1.85 1.47
CA ALA A 68 12.13 -2.88 1.35
C ALA A 68 11.74 -3.95 0.33
N GLN A 69 10.49 -4.40 0.35
CA GLN A 69 9.97 -5.39 -0.60
C GLN A 69 9.96 -4.84 -2.02
N TYR A 70 9.56 -3.59 -2.20
CA TYR A 70 9.57 -2.93 -3.50
C TYR A 70 10.99 -2.86 -4.07
N ARG A 71 11.97 -2.50 -3.23
CA ARG A 71 13.38 -2.48 -3.63
C ARG A 71 13.86 -3.85 -4.07
N LYS A 72 13.51 -4.90 -3.33
CA LYS A 72 13.86 -6.29 -3.71
C LYS A 72 13.28 -6.68 -5.05
N GLN A 73 12.02 -6.37 -5.29
CA GLN A 73 11.36 -6.66 -6.57
C GLN A 73 12.02 -5.92 -7.73
N LYS A 74 12.38 -4.66 -7.51
CA LYS A 74 13.03 -3.84 -8.54
C LYS A 74 14.42 -4.37 -8.88
N ILE A 75 15.20 -4.75 -7.88
CA ILE A 75 16.52 -5.35 -8.08
C ILE A 75 16.41 -6.70 -8.80
N LYS A 76 15.45 -7.53 -8.40
CA LYS A 76 15.21 -8.83 -9.04
C LYS A 76 14.85 -8.67 -10.52
N LYS A 77 14.03 -7.69 -10.87
CA LYS A 77 13.69 -7.39 -12.27
C LYS A 77 14.91 -6.96 -13.07
N LEU A 78 15.77 -6.13 -12.48
CA LEU A 78 17.02 -5.71 -13.13
C LEU A 78 17.96 -6.88 -13.36
N LEU A 79 18.15 -7.74 -12.36
CA LEU A 79 18.99 -8.93 -12.48
C LEU A 79 18.46 -9.89 -13.55
N THR A 80 17.16 -10.13 -13.58
CA THR A 80 16.53 -10.98 -14.59
C THR A 80 16.71 -10.43 -15.99
N LYS A 81 16.68 -9.10 -16.13
CA LYS A 81 16.89 -8.44 -17.43
C LYS A 81 18.31 -8.57 -17.94
N TYR A 82 19.28 -8.64 -17.03
CA TYR A 82 20.70 -8.77 -17.40
C TYR A 82 21.16 -10.21 -17.60
N ASP A 83 20.44 -11.18 -17.06
CA ASP A 83 20.77 -12.61 -17.15
C ASP A 83 20.27 -13.26 -18.44
N GLN A 84 19.73 -12.49 -19.34
CA GLN A 84 19.36 -12.98 -20.66
C GLN A 84 20.50 -12.71 -21.65
#